data_be73e81f332b9e565caf657bd4c21cd5
#
_entry.id   be73e81f332b9e565caf657bd4c21cd5
#
_cell.length_a   1.000
_cell.length_b   1.000
_cell.length_c   1.000
_cell.angle_alpha   90.00
_cell.angle_beta   90.00
_cell.angle_gamma   90.00
#
_symmetry.space_group_name_H-M   'P 1'
#
loop_
_entity.id
_entity.type
_entity.pdbx_description
1 polymer ?
#
loop_
_entity_poly.entity_id
_entity_poly.type
_entity_poly.pdbx_seq_one_letter_code
_entity_poly.pdbx_strand_id
1 'polypeptide(L)'
;MKIGELAQRTGLAASRIRFYESIGLLKLVERQANGYRSYPEQAVMVLNLITTAQQAGFSLDELRTLLPQDLTQWQHGKLLDTLQAKVKDIEALEQRLAQSKTHLLALIDEIESKPDDLDCAANAKRVLSKMNLGEPSETPKRAGKNSKRA
;
A
#
# COMPACT_ATOMS: atom_id res chain seq x y z
N MET A 1 -29.72 -1.65 13.01
CA MET A 1 -29.67 -0.17 12.77
C MET A 1 -29.70 0.14 11.29
N LYS A 2 -30.07 1.34 10.92
CA LYS A 2 -30.00 1.83 9.53
C LYS A 2 -28.61 2.31 9.18
N ILE A 3 -28.28 2.39 7.88
CA ILE A 3 -26.95 2.81 7.41
C ILE A 3 -26.54 4.21 7.91
N GLY A 4 -27.48 5.13 8.05
CA GLY A 4 -27.20 6.47 8.58
C GLY A 4 -26.72 6.46 10.03
N GLU A 5 -27.32 5.64 10.87
CA GLU A 5 -26.90 5.43 12.25
C GLU A 5 -25.54 4.74 12.33
N LEU A 6 -25.33 3.71 11.50
CA LEU A 6 -24.04 3.02 11.41
C LEU A 6 -22.92 3.98 10.95
N ALA A 7 -23.19 4.84 9.97
CA ALA A 7 -22.28 5.87 9.49
C ALA A 7 -21.89 6.85 10.61
N GLN A 8 -22.89 7.31 11.37
CA GLN A 8 -22.66 8.22 12.49
C GLN A 8 -21.80 7.58 13.60
N ARG A 9 -22.08 6.32 13.94
CA ARG A 9 -21.37 5.58 14.99
C ARG A 9 -19.93 5.20 14.64
N THR A 10 -19.65 5.00 13.36
CA THR A 10 -18.30 4.61 12.87
C THR A 10 -17.48 5.78 12.33
N GLY A 11 -18.10 6.93 12.12
CA GLY A 11 -17.46 8.08 11.46
C GLY A 11 -17.22 7.88 9.96
N LEU A 12 -17.78 6.82 9.37
CA LEU A 12 -17.62 6.50 7.97
C LEU A 12 -18.77 7.07 7.13
N ALA A 13 -18.46 7.49 5.90
CA ALA A 13 -19.51 7.84 4.95
C ALA A 13 -20.35 6.61 4.57
N ALA A 14 -21.66 6.78 4.41
CA ALA A 14 -22.56 5.69 4.01
C ALA A 14 -22.13 5.04 2.68
N SER A 15 -21.56 5.80 1.76
CA SER A 15 -21.02 5.30 0.50
C SER A 15 -19.85 4.32 0.72
N ARG A 16 -18.98 4.60 1.69
CA ARG A 16 -17.87 3.71 2.05
C ARG A 16 -18.37 2.41 2.68
N ILE A 17 -19.38 2.48 3.53
CA ILE A 17 -20.01 1.29 4.12
C ILE A 17 -20.60 0.40 3.03
N ARG A 18 -21.31 0.99 2.06
CA ARG A 18 -21.84 0.26 0.90
C ARG A 18 -20.74 -0.34 0.02
N PHE A 19 -19.63 0.36 -0.11
CA PHE A 19 -18.47 -0.16 -0.82
C PHE A 19 -17.90 -1.40 -0.12
N TYR A 20 -17.70 -1.37 1.19
CA TYR A 20 -17.23 -2.53 1.95
C TYR A 20 -18.20 -3.73 1.88
N GLU A 21 -19.50 -3.45 1.86
CA GLU A 21 -20.52 -4.47 1.60
C GLU A 21 -20.39 -5.06 0.19
N SER A 22 -20.22 -4.22 -0.83
CA SER A 22 -20.14 -4.65 -2.23
C SER A 22 -18.93 -5.52 -2.55
N ILE A 23 -17.80 -5.30 -1.88
CA ILE A 23 -16.57 -6.11 -2.04
C ILE A 23 -16.51 -7.31 -1.10
N GLY A 24 -17.56 -7.53 -0.29
CA GLY A 24 -17.68 -8.68 0.61
C GLY A 24 -16.86 -8.58 1.91
N LEU A 25 -16.42 -7.39 2.29
CA LEU A 25 -15.78 -7.13 3.59
C LEU A 25 -16.78 -7.06 4.73
N LEU A 26 -17.94 -6.42 4.50
CA LEU A 26 -19.03 -6.35 5.45
C LEU A 26 -20.15 -7.29 5.00
N LYS A 27 -20.25 -8.46 5.63
CA LYS A 27 -21.26 -9.48 5.31
C LYS A 27 -22.46 -9.47 6.24
N LEU A 28 -22.37 -8.73 7.33
CA LEU A 28 -23.40 -8.62 8.37
C LEU A 28 -24.50 -7.63 7.97
N VAL A 29 -25.16 -7.90 6.84
CA VAL A 29 -26.25 -7.06 6.35
C VAL A 29 -27.48 -7.92 6.20
N GLU A 30 -28.54 -7.56 6.91
CA GLU A 30 -29.85 -8.17 6.78
C GLU A 30 -30.76 -7.28 5.93
N ARG A 31 -31.42 -7.88 4.96
CA ARG A 31 -32.48 -7.17 4.20
C ARG A 31 -33.81 -7.45 4.85
N GLN A 32 -34.49 -6.39 5.29
CA GLN A 32 -35.85 -6.47 5.79
C GLN A 32 -36.84 -6.76 4.65
N ALA A 33 -38.04 -7.21 4.99
CA ALA A 33 -39.09 -7.53 4.03
C ALA A 33 -39.44 -6.37 3.08
N ASN A 34 -39.22 -5.12 3.50
CA ASN A 34 -39.39 -3.89 2.70
C ASN A 34 -38.18 -3.52 1.81
N GLY A 35 -37.15 -4.39 1.74
CA GLY A 35 -35.95 -4.16 0.94
C GLY A 35 -34.88 -3.25 1.58
N TYR A 36 -35.17 -2.66 2.75
CA TYR A 36 -34.18 -1.83 3.43
C TYR A 36 -33.09 -2.66 4.12
N ARG A 37 -31.86 -2.13 4.10
CA ARG A 37 -30.71 -2.73 4.79
C ARG A 37 -30.80 -2.47 6.29
N SER A 38 -30.61 -3.51 7.07
CA SER A 38 -30.44 -3.45 8.51
C SER A 38 -29.10 -4.03 8.90
N TYR A 39 -28.40 -3.35 9.78
CA TYR A 39 -27.08 -3.73 10.26
C TYR A 39 -27.14 -4.07 11.75
N PRO A 40 -26.59 -5.22 12.18
CA PRO A 40 -26.50 -5.56 13.60
C PRO A 40 -25.42 -4.73 14.30
N GLU A 41 -25.44 -4.70 15.63
CA GLU A 41 -24.44 -4.01 16.45
C GLU A 41 -23.00 -4.43 16.12
N GLN A 42 -22.81 -5.69 15.79
CA GLN A 42 -21.50 -6.23 15.40
C GLN A 42 -20.91 -5.54 14.15
N ALA A 43 -21.72 -4.96 13.30
CA ALA A 43 -21.26 -4.22 12.13
C ALA A 43 -20.38 -3.01 12.50
N VAL A 44 -20.65 -2.36 13.63
CA VAL A 44 -19.82 -1.26 14.16
C VAL A 44 -18.42 -1.77 14.48
N MET A 45 -18.33 -2.91 15.17
CA MET A 45 -17.05 -3.53 15.54
C MET A 45 -16.24 -3.93 14.29
N VAL A 46 -16.89 -4.55 13.32
CA VAL A 46 -16.23 -4.98 12.06
C VAL A 46 -15.71 -3.78 11.28
N LEU A 47 -16.47 -2.71 11.15
CA LEU A 47 -16.06 -1.50 10.45
C LEU A 47 -14.90 -0.78 11.15
N ASN A 48 -14.92 -0.71 12.48
CA ASN A 48 -13.82 -0.16 13.25
C ASN A 48 -12.55 -1.01 13.08
N LEU A 49 -12.67 -2.34 13.07
CA LEU A 49 -11.56 -3.25 12.82
C LEU A 49 -10.98 -3.05 11.41
N ILE A 50 -11.83 -2.95 10.38
CA ILE A 50 -11.40 -2.68 9.00
C ILE A 50 -10.62 -1.36 8.94
N THR A 51 -11.15 -0.30 9.53
CA THR A 51 -10.53 1.03 9.52
C THR A 51 -9.17 1.01 10.23
N THR A 52 -9.10 0.41 11.41
CA THR A 52 -7.86 0.28 12.19
C THR A 52 -6.81 -0.53 11.42
N ALA A 53 -7.21 -1.63 10.83
CA ALA A 53 -6.30 -2.48 10.06
C ALA A 53 -5.78 -1.78 8.80
N GLN A 54 -6.62 -1.01 8.10
CA GLN A 54 -6.15 -0.19 6.97
C GLN A 54 -5.14 0.87 7.40
N GLN A 55 -5.34 1.50 8.55
CA GLN A 55 -4.36 2.44 9.13
C GLN A 55 -3.05 1.74 9.49
N ALA A 56 -3.10 0.48 9.89
CA ALA A 56 -1.92 -0.35 10.14
C ALA A 56 -1.24 -0.87 8.85
N GLY A 57 -1.77 -0.54 7.67
CA GLY A 57 -1.17 -0.88 6.39
C GLY A 57 -1.70 -2.16 5.73
N PHE A 58 -2.81 -2.73 6.22
CA PHE A 58 -3.48 -3.83 5.52
C PHE A 58 -4.26 -3.33 4.30
N SER A 59 -4.14 -4.05 3.19
CA SER A 59 -4.99 -3.83 2.02
C SER A 59 -6.39 -4.40 2.24
N LEU A 60 -7.35 -3.95 1.45
CA LEU A 60 -8.73 -4.48 1.50
C LEU A 60 -8.77 -5.96 1.09
N ASP A 61 -7.93 -6.39 0.15
CA ASP A 61 -7.83 -7.80 -0.26
C ASP A 61 -7.28 -8.68 0.85
N GLU A 62 -6.24 -8.22 1.57
CA GLU A 62 -5.71 -8.90 2.76
C GLU A 62 -6.79 -9.04 3.84
N LEU A 63 -7.57 -7.97 4.07
CA LEU A 63 -8.67 -7.99 5.05
C LEU A 63 -9.80 -8.92 4.66
N ARG A 64 -10.14 -9.03 3.37
CA ARG A 64 -11.14 -9.99 2.89
C ARG A 64 -10.75 -11.44 3.20
N THR A 65 -9.47 -11.74 3.16
CA THR A 65 -8.94 -13.07 3.46
C THR A 65 -8.89 -13.33 4.97
N LEU A 66 -8.61 -12.29 5.77
CA LEU A 66 -8.45 -12.38 7.22
C LEU A 66 -9.77 -12.42 7.99
N LEU A 67 -10.76 -11.63 7.53
CA LEU A 67 -12.04 -11.50 8.25
C LEU A 67 -12.91 -12.74 8.00
N PRO A 68 -13.18 -13.54 9.03
CA PRO A 68 -14.12 -14.65 8.91
C PRO A 68 -15.54 -14.12 8.69
N GLN A 69 -16.42 -14.98 8.22
CA GLN A 69 -17.85 -14.65 8.09
C GLN A 69 -18.51 -14.42 9.44
N ASP A 70 -17.99 -15.08 10.47
CA ASP A 70 -18.43 -14.97 11.86
C ASP A 70 -17.18 -14.75 12.74
N LEU A 71 -17.18 -13.70 13.55
CA LEU A 71 -16.09 -13.37 14.47
C LEU A 71 -15.80 -14.48 15.50
N THR A 72 -16.76 -15.37 15.76
CA THR A 72 -16.60 -16.52 16.64
C THR A 72 -15.72 -17.62 16.02
N GLN A 73 -15.54 -17.61 14.69
CA GLN A 73 -14.74 -18.59 13.95
C GLN A 73 -13.28 -18.14 13.75
N TRP A 74 -12.86 -17.11 14.43
CA TRP A 74 -11.50 -16.57 14.28
C TRP A 74 -10.45 -17.53 14.80
N GLN A 75 -9.56 -17.98 13.91
CA GLN A 75 -8.43 -18.82 14.27
C GLN A 75 -7.30 -17.95 14.82
N HIS A 76 -7.11 -17.98 16.13
CA HIS A 76 -6.13 -17.15 16.83
C HIS A 76 -4.70 -17.29 16.31
N GLY A 77 -4.22 -18.52 16.06
CA GLY A 77 -2.87 -18.76 15.53
C GLY A 77 -2.67 -18.18 14.12
N LYS A 78 -3.64 -18.35 13.22
CA LYS A 78 -3.59 -17.80 11.87
C LYS A 78 -3.61 -16.27 11.86
N LEU A 79 -4.40 -15.66 12.72
CA LEU A 79 -4.42 -14.21 12.90
C LEU A 79 -3.06 -13.70 13.37
N LEU A 80 -2.49 -14.32 14.39
CA LEU A 80 -1.19 -13.94 14.94
C LEU A 80 -0.08 -14.03 13.89
N ASP A 81 -0.02 -15.13 13.14
CA ASP A 81 0.97 -15.31 12.06
C ASP A 81 0.85 -14.22 10.98
N THR A 82 -0.37 -13.86 10.61
CA THR A 82 -0.61 -12.80 9.62
C THR A 82 -0.18 -11.43 10.14
N LEU A 83 -0.46 -11.10 11.39
CA LEU A 83 -0.03 -9.86 12.01
C LEU A 83 1.50 -9.78 12.11
N GLN A 84 2.16 -10.86 12.48
CA GLN A 84 3.63 -10.95 12.54
C GLN A 84 4.27 -10.81 11.15
N ALA A 85 3.69 -11.43 10.12
CA ALA A 85 4.14 -11.26 8.75
C ALA A 85 4.02 -9.79 8.30
N LYS A 86 2.94 -9.11 8.68
CA LYS A 86 2.74 -7.69 8.37
C LYS A 86 3.79 -6.80 9.05
N VAL A 87 4.15 -7.08 10.28
CA VAL A 87 5.23 -6.36 10.99
C VAL A 87 6.55 -6.49 10.22
N LYS A 88 6.89 -7.69 9.75
CA LYS A 88 8.11 -7.92 8.94
C LYS A 88 8.10 -7.13 7.63
N ASP A 89 6.95 -7.06 6.96
CA ASP A 89 6.80 -6.26 5.73
C ASP A 89 7.01 -4.77 5.99
N ILE A 90 6.50 -4.27 7.10
CA ILE A 90 6.68 -2.87 7.53
C ILE A 90 8.15 -2.59 7.85
N GLU A 91 8.83 -3.47 8.57
CA GLU A 91 10.26 -3.35 8.88
C GLU A 91 11.12 -3.30 7.61
N ALA A 92 10.81 -4.14 6.62
CA ALA A 92 11.49 -4.13 5.32
C ALA A 92 11.25 -2.81 4.56
N LEU A 93 10.04 -2.26 4.64
CA LEU A 93 9.70 -0.97 4.05
C LEU A 93 10.42 0.19 4.75
N GLU A 94 10.50 0.18 6.07
CA GLU A 94 11.26 1.14 6.87
C GLU A 94 12.73 1.17 6.45
N GLN A 95 13.36 0.01 6.26
CA GLN A 95 14.75 -0.09 5.78
C GLN A 95 14.91 0.52 4.39
N ARG A 96 14.01 0.22 3.46
CA ARG A 96 14.05 0.81 2.10
C ARG A 96 13.88 2.32 2.13
N LEU A 97 12.98 2.83 2.96
CA LEU A 97 12.78 4.27 3.14
C LEU A 97 14.01 4.93 3.76
N ALA A 98 14.64 4.31 4.76
CA ALA A 98 15.88 4.81 5.36
C ALA A 98 17.02 4.89 4.34
N GLN A 99 17.18 3.87 3.49
CA GLN A 99 18.17 3.87 2.40
C GLN A 99 17.87 4.96 1.37
N SER A 100 16.62 5.11 0.95
CA SER A 100 16.21 6.17 0.02
C SER A 100 16.48 7.55 0.58
N LYS A 101 16.18 7.77 1.85
CA LYS A 101 16.48 9.03 2.55
C LYS A 101 17.99 9.31 2.55
N THR A 102 18.82 8.33 2.88
CA THR A 102 20.28 8.46 2.87
C THR A 102 20.80 8.83 1.49
N HIS A 103 20.29 8.19 0.43
CA HIS A 103 20.67 8.50 -0.94
C HIS A 103 20.28 9.93 -1.33
N LEU A 104 19.09 10.38 -0.97
CA LEU A 104 18.63 11.74 -1.26
C LEU A 104 19.44 12.79 -0.51
N LEU A 105 19.78 12.54 0.75
CA LEU A 105 20.62 13.45 1.53
C LEU A 105 22.04 13.55 0.96
N ALA A 106 22.62 12.45 0.52
CA ALA A 106 23.92 12.44 -0.16
C ALA A 106 23.87 13.21 -1.48
N LEU A 107 22.79 13.08 -2.25
CA LEU A 107 22.59 13.84 -3.49
C LEU A 107 22.48 15.34 -3.24
N ILE A 108 21.73 15.74 -2.21
CA ILE A 108 21.60 17.14 -1.79
C ILE A 108 22.96 17.72 -1.40
N ASP A 109 23.74 16.98 -0.61
CA ASP A 109 25.07 17.39 -0.18
C ASP A 109 26.01 17.57 -1.38
N GLU A 110 25.99 16.67 -2.35
CA GLU A 110 26.76 16.78 -3.58
C GLU A 110 26.37 18.01 -4.43
N ILE A 111 25.09 18.35 -4.47
CA ILE A 111 24.58 19.52 -5.19
C ILE A 111 25.00 20.80 -4.47
N GLU A 112 24.89 20.86 -3.15
CA GLU A 112 25.25 22.01 -2.33
C GLU A 112 26.76 22.26 -2.29
N SER A 113 27.57 21.22 -2.42
CA SER A 113 29.05 21.30 -2.51
C SER A 113 29.55 21.67 -3.91
N LYS A 114 28.72 22.28 -4.75
CA LYS A 114 29.06 22.73 -6.10
C LYS A 114 30.31 23.59 -6.09
N PRO A 115 31.38 23.25 -6.86
CA PRO A 115 32.50 24.14 -7.08
C PRO A 115 32.08 25.42 -7.80
N ASP A 116 32.64 26.57 -7.39
CA ASP A 116 32.27 27.90 -7.92
C ASP A 116 32.50 28.06 -9.42
N ASP A 117 33.34 27.23 -10.04
CA ASP A 117 33.70 27.22 -11.47
C ASP A 117 32.81 26.31 -12.33
N LEU A 118 31.85 25.58 -11.74
CA LEU A 118 30.92 24.71 -12.48
C LEU A 118 29.55 25.35 -12.65
N ASP A 119 29.01 25.29 -13.87
CA ASP A 119 27.61 25.60 -14.11
C ASP A 119 26.68 24.46 -13.65
N CYS A 120 25.36 24.69 -13.67
CA CYS A 120 24.37 23.73 -13.22
C CYS A 120 24.41 22.41 -14.01
N ALA A 121 24.66 22.47 -15.33
CA ALA A 121 24.71 21.30 -16.17
C ALA A 121 25.96 20.44 -15.92
N ALA A 122 27.13 21.08 -15.77
CA ALA A 122 28.37 20.38 -15.43
C ALA A 122 28.32 19.78 -14.03
N ASN A 123 27.71 20.48 -13.08
CA ASN A 123 27.52 19.96 -11.73
C ASN A 123 26.58 18.75 -11.71
N ALA A 124 25.50 18.77 -12.47
CA ALA A 124 24.57 17.63 -12.60
C ALA A 124 25.31 16.40 -13.15
N LYS A 125 26.12 16.55 -14.18
CA LYS A 125 26.94 15.46 -14.73
C LYS A 125 27.94 14.91 -13.69
N ARG A 126 28.58 15.77 -12.93
CA ARG A 126 29.53 15.40 -11.87
C ARG A 126 28.83 14.55 -10.80
N VAL A 127 27.65 14.99 -10.33
CA VAL A 127 26.87 14.29 -9.30
C VAL A 127 26.42 12.92 -9.81
N LEU A 128 25.86 12.86 -11.02
CA LEU A 128 25.38 11.63 -11.63
C LEU A 128 26.52 10.62 -11.87
N SER A 129 27.70 11.07 -12.27
CA SER A 129 28.90 10.23 -12.40
C SER A 129 29.30 9.59 -11.08
N LYS A 130 29.32 10.37 -9.98
CA LYS A 130 29.70 9.87 -8.66
C LYS A 130 28.71 8.84 -8.12
N MET A 131 27.45 8.94 -8.48
CA MET A 131 26.40 8.03 -8.02
C MET A 131 26.20 6.83 -8.94
N ASN A 132 26.97 6.68 -10.01
CA ASN A 132 26.82 5.63 -11.02
C ASN A 132 25.43 5.55 -11.65
N LEU A 133 24.70 6.67 -11.67
CA LEU A 133 23.35 6.75 -12.22
C LEU A 133 23.33 7.26 -13.69
N GLY A 134 24.51 7.58 -14.24
CA GLY A 134 24.64 8.34 -15.48
C GLY A 134 24.83 7.56 -16.75
N GLU A 135 25.09 6.28 -16.70
CA GLU A 135 25.22 5.47 -17.91
C GLU A 135 24.08 4.47 -17.99
N PRO A 136 23.23 4.56 -19.03
CA PRO A 136 22.42 3.43 -19.39
C PRO A 136 23.40 2.28 -19.68
N SER A 137 23.26 1.17 -18.97
CA SER A 137 23.92 -0.07 -19.37
C SER A 137 23.71 -0.23 -20.87
N GLU A 138 24.77 -0.23 -21.65
CA GLU A 138 24.68 -0.56 -23.07
C GLU A 138 23.99 -1.92 -23.15
N THR A 139 22.74 -1.89 -23.53
CA THR A 139 22.09 -3.09 -24.03
C THR A 139 22.92 -3.57 -25.19
N PRO A 140 23.46 -4.77 -25.13
CA PRO A 140 24.23 -5.29 -26.24
C PRO A 140 23.30 -5.21 -27.46
N LYS A 141 23.72 -4.40 -28.45
CA LYS A 141 23.04 -4.37 -29.74
C LYS A 141 22.96 -5.82 -30.19
N ARG A 142 21.77 -6.38 -30.24
CA ARG A 142 21.56 -7.64 -30.94
C ARG A 142 22.15 -7.46 -32.31
N ALA A 143 23.25 -8.15 -32.55
CA ALA A 143 23.80 -8.25 -33.89
C ALA A 143 22.68 -8.81 -34.76
N GLY A 144 22.18 -7.98 -35.66
CA GLY A 144 21.19 -8.41 -36.63
C GLY A 144 21.82 -9.56 -37.40
N LYS A 145 21.23 -10.74 -37.30
CA LYS A 145 21.56 -11.83 -38.21
C LYS A 145 21.20 -11.34 -39.62
N ASN A 146 22.20 -10.88 -40.33
CA ASN A 146 22.10 -10.66 -41.73
C ASN A 146 21.97 -12.03 -42.39
N SER A 147 20.77 -12.48 -42.55
CA SER A 147 20.46 -13.66 -43.36
C SER A 147 20.59 -13.24 -44.84
N LYS A 148 21.82 -13.28 -45.36
CA LYS A 148 21.98 -13.30 -46.80
C LYS A 148 21.59 -14.69 -47.29
N ARG A 149 20.40 -14.78 -47.84
CA ARG A 149 20.09 -15.81 -48.81
C ARG A 149 20.80 -15.50 -50.10
N ALA A 150 21.75 -16.32 -50.42
CA ALA A 150 22.25 -16.41 -51.77
C ALA A 150 21.19 -17.10 -52.62
#